data_c476f8b8209c124dae8143c4a32317dd
#
_entry.id   c476f8b8209c124dae8143c4a32317dd
#
_cell.length_a   1.000
_cell.length_b   1.000
_cell.length_c   1.000
_cell.angle_alpha   90.00
_cell.angle_beta   90.00
_cell.angle_gamma   90.00
#
_symmetry.space_group_name_H-M   'P 1'
#
loop_
_entity.id
_entity.type
_entity.pdbx_description
1 polymer ?
#
loop_
_entity_poly.entity_id
_entity_poly.type
_entity_poly.pdbx_seq_one_letter_code
_entity_poly.pdbx_strand_id
1 'polypeptide(L)'
;MEMFEADTQLKVDEYMAGLISEERFLAETYLWDNYKTDYAPVVKCAKERGIRLIATNVPRRYARAVSVGNVDALRKFPQSSQLYFGKVLERVEAIQEPNPFFTKASAMLKTVSAKHDETSPSKALTNEQKQQLVEKTLCMTRAQALKDAVMARNIADNLTGVFICLL
;
A
#
# COMPACT_ATOMS: atom_id res chain seq x y z
N MET A 1 3.35 9.38 7.42
CA MET A 1 2.82 8.24 8.19
C MET A 1 2.18 7.26 7.22
N GLU A 2 2.65 6.03 7.17
CA GLU A 2 2.23 5.00 6.20
C GLU A 2 0.73 4.66 6.29
N MET A 3 0.18 4.65 7.49
CA MET A 3 -1.22 4.31 7.70
C MET A 3 -2.18 5.22 6.92
N PHE A 4 -1.84 6.50 6.75
CA PHE A 4 -2.69 7.45 6.03
C PHE A 4 -2.41 7.44 4.52
N GLU A 5 -3.46 7.26 3.75
CA GLU A 5 -3.43 7.36 2.29
C GLU A 5 -3.35 8.84 1.85
N ALA A 6 -2.58 9.12 0.81
CA ALA A 6 -2.29 10.50 0.38
C ALA A 6 -3.54 11.34 0.03
N ASP A 7 -4.63 10.70 -0.38
CA ASP A 7 -5.90 11.37 -0.65
C ASP A 7 -6.71 11.71 0.61
N THR A 8 -6.22 11.30 1.79
CA THR A 8 -6.82 11.68 3.09
C THR A 8 -6.09 12.85 3.74
N GLN A 9 -5.07 13.44 3.11
CA GLN A 9 -4.26 14.50 3.72
C GLN A 9 -5.10 15.67 4.23
N LEU A 10 -6.11 16.12 3.48
CA LEU A 10 -6.97 17.22 3.92
C LEU A 10 -7.66 16.91 5.24
N LYS A 11 -8.21 15.71 5.40
CA LYS A 11 -8.88 15.28 6.65
C LYS A 11 -7.90 15.19 7.82
N VAL A 12 -6.68 14.74 7.54
CA VAL A 12 -5.58 14.73 8.54
C VAL A 12 -5.27 16.15 8.98
N ASP A 13 -5.11 17.09 8.06
CA ASP A 13 -4.80 18.48 8.35
C ASP A 13 -5.94 19.15 9.16
N GLU A 14 -7.20 18.92 8.78
CA GLU A 14 -8.38 19.43 9.51
C GLU A 14 -8.49 18.87 10.92
N TYR A 15 -8.23 17.58 11.11
CA TYR A 15 -8.20 16.97 12.42
C TYR A 15 -7.05 17.49 13.28
N MET A 16 -5.85 17.60 12.72
CA MET A 16 -4.68 18.14 13.41
C MET A 16 -4.88 19.61 13.82
N ALA A 17 -5.55 20.41 12.99
CA ALA A 17 -5.93 21.78 13.29
C ALA A 17 -7.09 21.91 14.31
N GLY A 18 -7.73 20.80 14.69
CA GLY A 18 -8.89 20.81 15.60
C GLY A 18 -10.20 21.28 14.97
N LEU A 19 -10.27 21.35 13.65
CA LEU A 19 -11.47 21.79 12.92
C LEU A 19 -12.56 20.70 12.85
N ILE A 20 -12.17 19.44 12.94
CA ILE A 20 -13.08 18.30 13.04
C ILE A 20 -12.78 17.49 14.30
N SER A 21 -13.81 16.85 14.86
CA SER A 21 -13.68 15.97 16.02
C SER A 21 -12.97 14.68 15.66
N GLU A 22 -12.41 13.99 16.68
CA GLU A 22 -11.80 12.67 16.49
C GLU A 22 -12.83 11.67 15.95
N GLU A 23 -14.06 11.69 16.45
CA GLU A 23 -15.14 10.82 15.99
C GLU A 23 -15.39 11.02 14.48
N ARG A 24 -15.46 12.27 14.01
CA ARG A 24 -15.65 12.60 12.60
C ARG A 24 -14.47 12.12 11.76
N PHE A 25 -13.26 12.38 12.23
CA PHE A 25 -12.03 11.92 11.58
C PHE A 25 -12.00 10.40 11.42
N LEU A 26 -12.35 9.65 12.49
CA LEU A 26 -12.39 8.19 12.47
C LEU A 26 -13.48 7.65 11.52
N ALA A 27 -14.63 8.31 11.45
CA ALA A 27 -15.74 7.90 10.58
C ALA A 27 -15.44 8.09 9.08
N GLU A 28 -14.66 9.13 8.75
CA GLU A 28 -14.41 9.51 7.35
C GLU A 28 -13.05 9.05 6.81
N THR A 29 -12.20 8.48 7.66
CA THR A 29 -10.86 8.04 7.27
C THR A 29 -10.74 6.54 7.38
N TYR A 30 -10.21 5.90 6.32
CA TYR A 30 -9.90 4.47 6.43
C TYR A 30 -8.66 4.29 7.30
N LEU A 31 -8.85 3.56 8.40
CA LEU A 31 -7.81 3.29 9.38
C LEU A 31 -7.58 1.78 9.49
N TRP A 32 -6.38 1.40 9.94
CA TRP A 32 -6.07 0.01 10.25
C TRP A 32 -6.74 -0.42 11.56
N ASP A 33 -7.03 -1.71 11.72
CA ASP A 33 -7.73 -2.25 12.89
C ASP A 33 -7.02 -1.94 14.22
N ASN A 34 -5.70 -1.86 14.19
CA ASN A 34 -4.86 -1.51 15.34
C ASN A 34 -4.65 0.00 15.54
N TYR A 35 -5.41 0.86 14.82
CA TYR A 35 -5.24 2.31 14.95
C TYR A 35 -5.33 2.81 16.38
N LYS A 36 -6.35 2.36 17.12
CA LYS A 36 -6.63 2.85 18.48
C LYS A 36 -5.52 2.55 19.47
N THR A 37 -4.87 1.40 19.32
CA THR A 37 -3.81 0.93 20.23
C THR A 37 -2.44 1.47 19.84
N ASP A 38 -2.10 1.46 18.55
CA ASP A 38 -0.72 1.63 18.11
C ASP A 38 -0.48 3.03 17.51
N TYR A 39 -1.47 3.60 16.83
CA TYR A 39 -1.29 4.86 16.09
C TYR A 39 -1.94 6.07 16.73
N ALA A 40 -3.11 5.93 17.36
CA ALA A 40 -3.83 7.04 17.97
C ALA A 40 -2.99 7.79 19.03
N PRO A 41 -2.22 7.10 19.91
CA PRO A 41 -1.34 7.79 20.84
C PRO A 41 -0.29 8.68 20.17
N VAL A 42 0.28 8.21 19.05
CA VAL A 42 1.29 8.95 18.27
C VAL A 42 0.65 10.16 17.59
N VAL A 43 -0.53 9.98 16.98
CA VAL A 43 -1.29 11.05 16.32
C VAL A 43 -1.68 12.14 17.34
N LYS A 44 -2.16 11.72 18.52
CA LYS A 44 -2.51 12.65 19.61
C LYS A 44 -1.30 13.43 20.10
N CYS A 45 -0.19 12.76 20.33
CA CYS A 45 1.06 13.41 20.72
C CYS A 45 1.54 14.41 19.67
N ALA A 46 1.44 14.07 18.37
CA ALA A 46 1.79 14.97 17.29
C ALA A 46 0.87 16.21 17.27
N LYS A 47 -0.44 16.01 17.47
CA LYS A 47 -1.44 17.09 17.54
C LYS A 47 -1.16 18.03 18.70
N GLU A 48 -0.93 17.51 19.90
CA GLU A 48 -0.64 18.30 21.10
C GLU A 48 0.65 19.13 20.96
N ARG A 49 1.61 18.64 20.17
CA ARG A 49 2.90 19.31 19.92
C ARG A 49 2.94 20.16 18.67
N GLY A 50 1.84 20.27 17.92
CA GLY A 50 1.79 21.01 16.66
C GLY A 50 2.66 20.39 15.56
N ILE A 51 2.96 19.08 15.64
CA ILE A 51 3.77 18.38 14.64
C ILE A 51 2.86 18.00 13.46
N ARG A 52 3.19 18.47 12.27
CA ARG A 52 2.44 18.13 11.06
C ARG A 52 2.56 16.65 10.73
N LEU A 53 1.44 16.01 10.41
CA LEU A 53 1.39 14.65 9.91
C LEU A 53 1.22 14.65 8.38
N ILE A 54 2.05 13.87 7.70
CA ILE A 54 1.99 13.68 6.25
C ILE A 54 1.43 12.30 5.94
N ALA A 55 0.35 12.26 5.17
CA ALA A 55 -0.23 11.04 4.61
C ALA A 55 0.64 10.58 3.43
N THR A 56 1.38 9.48 3.61
CA THR A 56 2.43 9.11 2.66
C THR A 56 2.05 7.97 1.73
N ASN A 57 1.10 7.11 2.12
CA ASN A 57 0.80 5.90 1.35
C ASN A 57 0.00 6.22 0.08
N VAL A 58 0.21 5.42 -0.96
CA VAL A 58 -0.67 5.49 -2.15
C VAL A 58 -2.09 5.03 -1.77
N PRO A 59 -3.16 5.68 -2.27
CA PRO A 59 -4.51 5.19 -2.07
C PRO A 59 -4.64 3.72 -2.50
N ARG A 60 -5.13 2.88 -1.58
CA ARG A 60 -5.15 1.39 -1.74
C ARG A 60 -5.80 0.90 -3.02
N ARG A 61 -6.77 1.65 -3.55
CA ARG A 61 -7.43 1.31 -4.82
C ARG A 61 -6.43 1.20 -5.98
N TYR A 62 -5.37 2.00 -6.01
CA TYR A 62 -4.34 1.94 -7.04
C TYR A 62 -3.41 0.74 -6.86
N ALA A 63 -2.94 0.50 -5.64
CA ALA A 63 -2.16 -0.70 -5.34
C ALA A 63 -2.97 -1.98 -5.61
N ARG A 64 -4.27 -1.98 -5.28
CA ARG A 64 -5.19 -3.08 -5.60
C ARG A 64 -5.34 -3.28 -7.10
N ALA A 65 -5.50 -2.20 -7.87
CA ALA A 65 -5.60 -2.29 -9.33
C ALA A 65 -4.35 -2.94 -9.94
N VAL A 66 -3.15 -2.55 -9.48
CA VAL A 66 -1.88 -3.16 -9.91
C VAL A 66 -1.79 -4.63 -9.51
N SER A 67 -2.19 -5.00 -8.30
CA SER A 67 -2.12 -6.40 -7.84
C SER A 67 -3.03 -7.36 -8.63
N VAL A 68 -4.07 -6.85 -9.28
CA VAL A 68 -5.03 -7.65 -10.06
C VAL A 68 -4.78 -7.55 -11.56
N GLY A 69 -4.55 -6.35 -12.08
CA GLY A 69 -4.50 -6.05 -13.51
C GLY A 69 -3.16 -5.46 -13.98
N ASN A 70 -2.10 -5.65 -13.17
CA ASN A 70 -0.78 -5.10 -13.43
C ASN A 70 -0.78 -3.56 -13.52
N VAL A 71 0.34 -2.96 -13.90
CA VAL A 71 0.51 -1.50 -14.02
C VAL A 71 -0.44 -0.92 -15.08
N ASP A 72 -0.76 -1.64 -16.13
CA ASP A 72 -1.70 -1.22 -17.17
C ASP A 72 -3.10 -0.88 -16.64
N ALA A 73 -3.49 -1.46 -15.51
CA ALA A 73 -4.74 -1.11 -14.85
C ALA A 73 -4.81 0.36 -14.42
N LEU A 74 -3.66 0.98 -14.11
CA LEU A 74 -3.58 2.39 -13.72
C LEU A 74 -3.86 3.35 -14.87
N ARG A 75 -3.60 2.93 -16.12
CA ARG A 75 -3.86 3.73 -17.32
C ARG A 75 -5.36 3.97 -17.57
N LYS A 76 -6.21 3.16 -16.95
CA LYS A 76 -7.69 3.27 -17.03
C LYS A 76 -8.27 4.32 -16.08
N PHE A 77 -7.49 4.80 -15.12
CA PHE A 77 -7.93 5.83 -14.19
C PHE A 77 -7.88 7.22 -14.82
N PRO A 78 -8.74 8.15 -14.37
CA PRO A 78 -8.75 9.53 -14.85
C PRO A 78 -7.38 10.21 -14.71
N GLN A 79 -7.11 11.19 -15.56
CA GLN A 79 -5.87 11.97 -15.52
C GLN A 79 -5.61 12.60 -14.13
N SER A 80 -6.65 13.02 -13.44
CA SER A 80 -6.55 13.56 -12.07
C SER A 80 -5.94 12.58 -11.06
N SER A 81 -6.03 11.27 -11.31
CA SER A 81 -5.43 10.23 -10.45
C SER A 81 -3.91 10.17 -10.56
N GLN A 82 -3.34 10.68 -11.66
CA GLN A 82 -1.90 10.67 -11.92
C GLN A 82 -1.09 11.41 -10.84
N LEU A 83 -1.70 12.36 -10.14
CA LEU A 83 -1.04 13.08 -9.04
C LEU A 83 -0.56 12.12 -7.92
N TYR A 84 -1.21 10.97 -7.74
CA TYR A 84 -0.87 10.01 -6.68
C TYR A 84 0.24 9.04 -7.08
N PHE A 85 0.36 8.68 -8.36
CA PHE A 85 1.29 7.62 -8.79
C PHE A 85 2.10 7.96 -10.08
N GLY A 86 1.70 8.96 -10.84
CA GLY A 86 2.30 9.24 -12.16
C GLY A 86 3.82 9.38 -12.14
N LYS A 87 4.36 10.10 -11.16
CA LYS A 87 5.82 10.35 -11.05
C LYS A 87 6.66 9.09 -10.75
N VAL A 88 6.03 7.99 -10.30
CA VAL A 88 6.75 6.75 -9.92
C VAL A 88 6.43 5.59 -10.85
N LEU A 89 5.51 5.78 -11.81
CA LEU A 89 4.97 4.73 -12.64
C LEU A 89 6.05 3.99 -13.44
N GLU A 90 6.93 4.72 -14.12
CA GLU A 90 8.02 4.16 -14.93
C GLU A 90 8.95 3.24 -14.10
N ARG A 91 9.24 3.63 -12.85
CA ARG A 91 10.07 2.83 -11.95
C ARG A 91 9.41 1.50 -11.58
N VAL A 92 8.08 1.52 -11.39
CA VAL A 92 7.31 0.31 -11.08
C VAL A 92 7.18 -0.60 -12.30
N GLU A 93 6.98 -0.02 -13.49
CA GLU A 93 6.95 -0.74 -14.78
C GLU A 93 8.28 -1.44 -15.09
N ALA A 94 9.39 -0.84 -14.72
CA ALA A 94 10.73 -1.39 -14.95
C ALA A 94 11.01 -2.69 -14.15
N ILE A 95 10.20 -3.03 -13.16
CA ILE A 95 10.35 -4.27 -12.39
C ILE A 95 9.88 -5.44 -13.27
N GLN A 96 10.80 -6.34 -13.61
CA GLN A 96 10.53 -7.48 -14.48
C GLN A 96 10.47 -8.82 -13.72
N GLU A 97 11.03 -8.88 -12.52
CA GLU A 97 11.10 -10.10 -11.74
C GLU A 97 10.28 -10.02 -10.45
N PRO A 98 9.56 -11.09 -10.09
CA PRO A 98 8.81 -11.13 -8.83
C PRO A 98 9.76 -11.17 -7.64
N ASN A 99 9.38 -10.49 -6.55
CA ASN A 99 10.11 -10.57 -5.31
C ASN A 99 10.09 -12.00 -4.76
N PRO A 100 11.26 -12.59 -4.39
CA PRO A 100 11.36 -13.96 -3.88
C PRO A 100 10.46 -14.25 -2.68
N PHE A 101 10.19 -13.25 -1.83
CA PHE A 101 9.27 -13.39 -0.70
C PHE A 101 7.85 -13.77 -1.16
N PHE A 102 7.29 -13.05 -2.14
CA PHE A 102 5.95 -13.35 -2.66
C PHE A 102 5.90 -14.70 -3.39
N THR A 103 6.97 -15.07 -4.06
CA THR A 103 7.08 -16.38 -4.73
C THR A 103 7.05 -17.52 -3.70
N LYS A 104 7.82 -17.41 -2.62
CA LYS A 104 7.85 -18.42 -1.54
C LYS A 104 6.51 -18.48 -0.80
N ALA A 105 5.93 -17.35 -0.43
CA ALA A 105 4.65 -17.28 0.26
C ALA A 105 3.52 -17.91 -0.58
N SER A 106 3.47 -17.63 -1.88
CA SER A 106 2.49 -18.21 -2.78
C SER A 106 2.64 -19.71 -2.98
N ALA A 107 3.87 -20.21 -2.96
CA ALA A 107 4.16 -21.65 -3.01
C ALA A 107 3.73 -22.37 -1.71
N MET A 108 3.98 -21.74 -0.55
CA MET A 108 3.56 -22.28 0.76
C MET A 108 2.04 -22.34 0.91
N LEU A 109 1.32 -21.29 0.48
CA LEU A 109 -0.16 -21.27 0.54
C LEU A 109 -0.77 -22.41 -0.29
N LYS A 110 -0.20 -22.74 -1.44
CA LYS A 110 -0.67 -23.86 -2.26
C LYS A 110 -0.43 -25.23 -1.61
N THR A 111 0.68 -25.40 -0.90
CA THR A 111 0.98 -26.66 -0.15
C THR A 111 0.07 -26.82 1.05
N VAL A 112 -0.36 -25.76 1.71
CA VAL A 112 -1.33 -25.81 2.82
C VAL A 112 -2.74 -26.13 2.32
N SER A 113 -3.19 -25.53 1.22
CA SER A 113 -4.49 -25.87 0.58
C SER A 113 -4.56 -27.33 0.10
N ALA A 114 -3.45 -27.89 -0.38
CA ALA A 114 -3.41 -29.27 -0.82
C ALA A 114 -3.42 -30.31 0.34
N LYS A 115 -3.03 -29.92 1.54
CA LYS A 115 -3.09 -30.78 2.73
C LYS A 115 -4.49 -30.96 3.34
N HIS A 116 -5.45 -30.12 2.96
CA HIS A 116 -6.85 -30.24 3.40
C HIS A 116 -7.66 -31.23 2.55
N ASP A 117 -7.10 -31.74 1.45
CA ASP A 117 -7.75 -32.72 0.58
C ASP A 117 -6.88 -34.00 0.57
N GLU A 118 -7.07 -34.85 1.59
CA GLU A 118 -6.28 -36.06 1.83
C GLU A 118 -6.46 -37.18 0.76
N THR A 119 -7.18 -36.89 -0.35
CA THR A 119 -7.52 -37.90 -1.36
C THR A 119 -6.85 -37.71 -2.73
N SER A 120 -5.97 -36.72 -2.91
CA SER A 120 -5.30 -36.54 -4.21
C SER A 120 -3.78 -36.51 -4.09
N PRO A 121 -3.04 -37.30 -4.91
CA PRO A 121 -1.60 -37.25 -4.96
C PRO A 121 -1.16 -35.83 -5.41
N SER A 122 -0.16 -35.26 -4.75
CA SER A 122 0.43 -33.96 -5.02
C SER A 122 0.78 -33.82 -6.50
N LYS A 123 -0.12 -33.28 -7.29
CA LYS A 123 0.06 -33.09 -8.73
C LYS A 123 1.02 -31.91 -8.95
N ALA A 124 2.18 -32.15 -9.51
CA ALA A 124 3.10 -31.07 -9.90
C ALA A 124 2.38 -30.05 -10.78
N LEU A 125 2.62 -28.75 -10.52
CA LEU A 125 2.00 -27.66 -11.28
C LEU A 125 2.33 -27.79 -12.76
N THR A 126 1.32 -27.61 -13.61
CA THR A 126 1.52 -27.51 -15.07
C THR A 126 2.34 -26.26 -15.42
N ASN A 127 2.92 -26.22 -16.60
CA ASN A 127 3.69 -25.04 -17.04
C ASN A 127 2.84 -23.78 -17.08
N GLU A 128 1.58 -23.88 -17.49
CA GLU A 128 0.61 -22.77 -17.47
C GLU A 128 0.35 -22.25 -16.04
N GLN A 129 0.15 -23.17 -15.10
CA GLN A 129 -0.04 -22.78 -13.69
C GLN A 129 1.18 -22.12 -13.09
N LYS A 130 2.38 -22.55 -13.48
CA LYS A 130 3.64 -21.90 -13.07
C LYS A 130 3.74 -20.49 -13.64
N GLN A 131 3.40 -20.30 -14.91
CA GLN A 131 3.45 -19.01 -15.57
C GLN A 131 2.44 -18.04 -14.96
N GLN A 132 1.19 -18.47 -14.72
CA GLN A 132 0.18 -17.67 -14.01
C GLN A 132 0.62 -17.27 -12.59
N LEU A 133 1.34 -18.17 -11.91
CA LEU A 133 1.87 -17.87 -10.58
C LEU A 133 2.95 -16.80 -10.63
N VAL A 134 3.85 -16.87 -11.58
CA VAL A 134 4.91 -15.86 -11.79
C VAL A 134 4.28 -14.51 -12.10
N GLU A 135 3.33 -14.45 -13.01
CA GLU A 135 2.62 -13.22 -13.36
C GLU A 135 1.90 -12.61 -12.17
N LYS A 136 1.15 -13.41 -11.41
CA LYS A 136 0.46 -12.96 -10.21
C LYS A 136 1.44 -12.42 -9.16
N THR A 137 2.56 -13.10 -8.94
CA THR A 137 3.58 -12.64 -7.99
C THR A 137 4.30 -11.39 -8.48
N LEU A 138 4.47 -11.22 -9.77
CA LEU A 138 4.99 -9.98 -10.35
C LEU A 138 4.03 -8.80 -10.12
N CYS A 139 2.72 -8.99 -10.33
CA CYS A 139 1.72 -7.98 -10.02
C CYS A 139 1.72 -7.58 -8.53
N MET A 140 1.85 -8.54 -7.63
CA MET A 140 1.97 -8.27 -6.18
C MET A 140 3.26 -7.50 -5.85
N THR A 141 4.37 -7.86 -6.47
CA THR A 141 5.66 -7.16 -6.33
C THR A 141 5.54 -5.71 -6.79
N ARG A 142 4.94 -5.46 -7.95
CA ARG A 142 4.71 -4.13 -8.50
C ARG A 142 3.75 -3.31 -7.64
N ALA A 143 2.71 -3.94 -7.08
CA ALA A 143 1.78 -3.28 -6.17
C ALA A 143 2.46 -2.81 -4.88
N GLN A 144 3.36 -3.63 -4.32
CA GLN A 144 4.16 -3.23 -3.16
C GLN A 144 5.15 -2.13 -3.52
N ALA A 145 5.88 -2.29 -4.62
CA ALA A 145 6.82 -1.28 -5.10
C ALA A 145 6.15 0.08 -5.39
N LEU A 146 4.89 0.07 -5.85
CA LEU A 146 4.11 1.29 -6.01
C LEU A 146 3.89 2.00 -4.67
N LYS A 147 3.52 1.27 -3.61
CA LYS A 147 3.38 1.84 -2.27
C LYS A 147 4.68 2.45 -1.79
N ASP A 148 5.77 1.70 -1.86
CA ASP A 148 7.08 2.12 -1.38
C ASP A 148 7.59 3.35 -2.13
N ALA A 149 7.47 3.37 -3.46
CA ALA A 149 7.89 4.48 -4.30
C ALA A 149 7.07 5.76 -4.06
N VAL A 150 5.74 5.63 -3.87
CA VAL A 150 4.88 6.77 -3.54
C VAL A 150 5.16 7.30 -2.14
N MET A 151 5.34 6.42 -1.15
CA MET A 151 5.72 6.83 0.20
C MET A 151 7.05 7.57 0.20
N ALA A 152 8.07 7.02 -0.43
CA ALA A 152 9.39 7.64 -0.52
C ALA A 152 9.32 9.03 -1.18
N ARG A 153 8.54 9.17 -2.27
CA ARG A 153 8.31 10.44 -2.94
C ARG A 153 7.59 11.45 -2.03
N ASN A 154 6.49 11.03 -1.40
CA ASN A 154 5.71 11.92 -0.54
C ASN A 154 6.53 12.38 0.69
N ILE A 155 7.40 11.52 1.22
CA ILE A 155 8.36 11.91 2.25
C ILE A 155 9.33 12.94 1.68
N ALA A 156 9.97 12.66 0.53
CA ALA A 156 10.95 13.56 -0.07
C ALA A 156 10.35 14.93 -0.44
N ASP A 157 9.15 14.96 -1.03
CA ASP A 157 8.45 16.19 -1.42
C ASP A 157 8.07 17.06 -0.19
N ASN A 158 8.00 16.49 1.01
CA ASN A 158 7.69 17.20 2.26
C ASN A 158 8.89 17.38 3.21
N LEU A 159 10.10 16.96 2.80
CA LEU A 159 11.32 17.17 3.56
C LEU A 159 11.76 18.64 3.49
N THR A 160 11.28 19.46 4.42
CA THR A 160 11.69 20.86 4.59
C THR A 160 12.22 21.07 6.02
N GLY A 161 13.47 20.63 6.29
CA GLY A 161 14.09 20.75 7.62
C GLY A 161 14.41 19.41 8.29
N VAL A 162 14.60 19.40 9.61
CA VAL A 162 14.87 18.17 10.39
C VAL A 162 13.57 17.42 10.63
N PHE A 163 13.49 16.17 10.18
CA PHE A 163 12.32 15.29 10.34
C PHE A 163 12.65 14.08 11.20
N ILE A 164 11.68 13.71 12.05
CA ILE A 164 11.62 12.38 12.64
C ILE A 164 10.69 11.55 11.76
N CYS A 165 11.24 10.64 10.97
CA CYS A 165 10.46 9.67 10.21
C CYS A 165 10.08 8.52 11.14
N LEU A 166 8.79 8.40 11.50
CA LEU A 166 8.26 7.20 12.14
C LEU A 166 7.77 6.28 11.00
N LEU A 167 8.56 5.27 10.71
CA LEU A 167 8.20 4.15 9.83
C LEU A 167 7.24 3.21 10.54
#